data_539126a7c8a240081f403201e7f07f32
#
_entry.id   539126a7c8a240081f403201e7f07f32
#
_cell.length_a   1.000
_cell.length_b   1.000
_cell.length_c   1.000
_cell.angle_alpha   90.00
_cell.angle_beta   90.00
_cell.angle_gamma   90.00
#
_symmetry.space_group_name_H-M   'P 1'
#
loop_
_entity.id
_entity.type
_entity.pdbx_description
1 polymer ?
#
loop_
_entity_poly.entity_id
_entity_poly.type
_entity_poly.pdbx_seq_one_letter_code
_entity_poly.pdbx_strand_id
1 'polypeptide(L)'
;MGGVQQLPQADCILLPLPLEQSGLPLAQLLGMAKPGALALGGKVTDSARTIARAAGVELVDYFARPELTVYNAIPTAEGCIGILLERRSRTLWGAAVLVLGFGPVGRALAVRLAALGARVTVAARRPVQRAMAEELGLLAVPLTDLAAAAAAFDTVVNTIPAPVLTAQVLAALPKGCLIVDLASKPGGTDFAAARRLGHTALHALSLPTVWAPETAGEALARTV
;
A
#
# COMPACT_ATOMS: atom_id res chain seq x y z
N MET A 1 -17.93 22.77 -2.73
CA MET A 1 -17.59 22.23 -1.40
C MET A 1 -17.77 23.34 -0.38
N GLY A 2 -18.42 23.06 0.75
CA GLY A 2 -18.69 24.04 1.81
C GLY A 2 -17.63 24.04 2.90
N GLY A 3 -17.51 25.14 3.63
CA GLY A 3 -16.69 25.24 4.83
C GLY A 3 -17.40 24.71 6.08
N VAL A 4 -16.69 24.71 7.22
CA VAL A 4 -17.19 24.25 8.54
C VAL A 4 -18.54 24.93 8.93
N GLN A 5 -18.78 26.16 8.49
CA GLN A 5 -20.02 26.90 8.77
C GLN A 5 -21.27 26.26 8.13
N GLN A 6 -21.12 25.39 7.16
CA GLN A 6 -22.23 24.72 6.46
C GLN A 6 -22.56 23.33 7.05
N LEU A 7 -21.77 22.83 8.00
CA LEU A 7 -21.98 21.52 8.63
C LEU A 7 -23.40 21.34 9.22
N PRO A 8 -24.01 22.34 9.89
CA PRO A 8 -25.37 22.22 10.43
C PRO A 8 -26.46 21.98 9.37
N GLN A 9 -26.16 22.23 8.10
CA GLN A 9 -27.12 22.09 7.00
C GLN A 9 -26.74 20.96 6.03
N ALA A 10 -25.56 20.33 6.21
CA ALA A 10 -25.04 19.33 5.30
C ALA A 10 -25.72 17.99 5.52
N ASP A 11 -26.22 17.37 4.44
CA ASP A 11 -26.70 15.99 4.44
C ASP A 11 -25.54 14.98 4.40
N CYS A 12 -24.44 15.38 3.73
CA CYS A 12 -23.24 14.56 3.57
C CYS A 12 -21.99 15.38 3.88
N ILE A 13 -21.09 14.79 4.65
CA ILE A 13 -19.83 15.38 5.09
C ILE A 13 -18.68 14.50 4.60
N LEU A 14 -17.86 15.02 3.69
CA LEU A 14 -16.63 14.33 3.27
C LEU A 14 -15.48 14.79 4.17
N LEU A 15 -14.97 13.87 4.96
CA LEU A 15 -13.85 14.09 5.86
C LEU A 15 -12.50 13.94 5.15
N PRO A 16 -11.45 14.64 5.59
CA PRO A 16 -10.12 14.52 5.02
C PRO A 16 -9.50 13.13 5.30
N LEU A 17 -8.47 12.79 4.53
CA LEU A 17 -7.67 11.58 4.73
C LEU A 17 -6.20 11.98 4.95
N PRO A 18 -5.59 11.64 6.09
CA PRO A 18 -6.22 11.05 7.29
C PRO A 18 -7.18 12.00 8.01
N LEU A 19 -8.05 11.44 8.87
CA LEU A 19 -9.10 12.19 9.58
C LEU A 19 -8.55 13.33 10.44
N GLU A 20 -7.32 13.19 10.93
CA GLU A 20 -6.64 14.17 11.79
C GLU A 20 -6.25 15.46 11.05
N GLN A 21 -6.29 15.47 9.71
CA GLN A 21 -5.97 16.66 8.89
C GLN A 21 -7.15 17.64 8.76
N SER A 22 -8.25 17.41 9.47
CA SER A 22 -9.41 18.29 9.44
C SER A 22 -9.18 19.71 10.00
N GLY A 23 -8.08 19.92 10.71
CA GLY A 23 -7.79 21.19 11.41
C GLY A 23 -8.64 21.43 12.67
N LEU A 24 -9.67 20.61 12.90
CA LEU A 24 -10.52 20.58 14.10
C LEU A 24 -10.60 19.15 14.64
N PRO A 25 -10.78 18.99 15.97
CA PRO A 25 -11.06 17.68 16.55
C PRO A 25 -12.33 17.06 15.93
N LEU A 26 -12.28 15.77 15.61
CA LEU A 26 -13.37 15.06 14.95
C LEU A 26 -14.69 15.19 15.75
N ALA A 27 -14.62 15.14 17.08
CA ALA A 27 -15.79 15.33 17.95
C ALA A 27 -16.43 16.70 17.77
N GLN A 28 -15.66 17.75 17.61
CA GLN A 28 -16.16 19.10 17.37
C GLN A 28 -16.80 19.21 15.98
N LEU A 29 -16.15 18.65 14.95
CA LEU A 29 -16.66 18.63 13.58
C LEU A 29 -18.01 17.92 13.48
N LEU A 30 -18.09 16.70 14.01
CA LEU A 30 -19.32 15.90 13.97
C LEU A 30 -20.40 16.45 14.91
N GLY A 31 -20.02 17.07 16.02
CA GLY A 31 -20.96 17.75 16.92
C GLY A 31 -21.66 18.98 16.32
N MET A 32 -21.11 19.54 15.24
CA MET A 32 -21.73 20.63 14.47
C MET A 32 -22.64 20.12 13.34
N ALA A 33 -22.58 18.82 13.02
CA ALA A 33 -23.42 18.23 11.99
C ALA A 33 -24.88 18.12 12.44
N LYS A 34 -25.82 18.18 11.50
CA LYS A 34 -27.23 17.93 11.83
C LYS A 34 -27.41 16.44 12.18
N PRO A 35 -28.37 16.10 13.07
CA PRO A 35 -28.72 14.72 13.33
C PRO A 35 -29.09 13.96 12.05
N GLY A 36 -28.58 12.75 11.90
CA GLY A 36 -28.82 11.91 10.72
C GLY A 36 -27.97 12.28 9.49
N ALA A 37 -27.01 13.19 9.61
CA ALA A 37 -26.04 13.46 8.54
C ALA A 37 -25.17 12.22 8.28
N LEU A 38 -24.80 12.00 7.03
CA LEU A 38 -23.84 10.96 6.60
C LEU A 38 -22.43 11.55 6.55
N ALA A 39 -21.50 11.01 7.32
CA ALA A 39 -20.09 11.34 7.22
C ALA A 39 -19.33 10.22 6.48
N LEU A 40 -18.50 10.61 5.53
CA LEU A 40 -17.66 9.72 4.74
C LEU A 40 -16.20 9.97 5.12
N GLY A 41 -15.54 8.95 5.69
CA GLY A 41 -14.14 9.03 6.11
C GLY A 41 -13.31 7.91 5.53
N GLY A 42 -12.00 8.07 5.54
CA GLY A 42 -11.08 7.00 5.16
C GLY A 42 -10.24 6.55 6.34
N LYS A 43 -9.99 5.24 6.46
CA LYS A 43 -9.24 4.63 7.57
C LYS A 43 -9.86 4.93 8.93
N VAL A 44 -11.17 4.75 9.04
CA VAL A 44 -11.93 5.04 10.24
C VAL A 44 -11.54 4.10 11.39
N THR A 45 -11.10 4.69 12.50
CA THR A 45 -10.74 3.97 13.73
C THR A 45 -11.98 3.70 14.59
N ASP A 46 -11.88 2.76 15.54
CA ASP A 46 -12.96 2.50 16.50
C ASP A 46 -13.27 3.73 17.36
N SER A 47 -12.25 4.53 17.70
CA SER A 47 -12.42 5.81 18.38
C SER A 47 -13.27 6.79 17.53
N ALA A 48 -12.96 6.91 16.24
CA ALA A 48 -13.74 7.77 15.34
C ALA A 48 -15.20 7.29 15.22
N ARG A 49 -15.45 5.98 15.18
CA ARG A 49 -16.81 5.42 15.19
C ARG A 49 -17.56 5.74 16.48
N THR A 50 -16.87 5.69 17.62
CA THR A 50 -17.46 6.04 18.92
C THR A 50 -17.85 7.51 18.98
N ILE A 51 -16.97 8.40 18.48
CA ILE A 51 -17.25 9.85 18.39
C ILE A 51 -18.47 10.12 17.48
N ALA A 52 -18.52 9.48 16.33
CA ALA A 52 -19.63 9.67 15.38
C ALA A 52 -20.97 9.22 15.98
N ARG A 53 -21.00 8.06 16.64
CA ARG A 53 -22.20 7.59 17.35
C ARG A 53 -22.67 8.56 18.43
N ALA A 54 -21.75 9.11 19.21
CA ALA A 54 -22.06 10.10 20.25
C ALA A 54 -22.64 11.39 19.65
N ALA A 55 -22.25 11.77 18.43
CA ALA A 55 -22.75 12.91 17.70
C ALA A 55 -24.07 12.63 16.93
N GLY A 56 -24.56 11.38 16.91
CA GLY A 56 -25.74 10.99 16.12
C GLY A 56 -25.50 11.02 14.61
N VAL A 57 -24.24 10.87 14.16
CA VAL A 57 -23.83 10.92 12.76
C VAL A 57 -23.45 9.51 12.29
N GLU A 58 -23.95 9.09 11.13
CA GLU A 58 -23.50 7.86 10.49
C GLU A 58 -22.11 8.09 9.87
N LEU A 59 -21.12 7.26 10.25
CA LEU A 59 -19.75 7.35 9.72
C LEU A 59 -19.41 6.12 8.91
N VAL A 60 -19.28 6.28 7.61
CA VAL A 60 -18.92 5.23 6.65
C VAL A 60 -17.45 5.34 6.30
N ASP A 61 -16.74 4.18 6.36
CA ASP A 61 -15.36 4.07 5.93
C ASP A 61 -15.28 3.64 4.47
N TYR A 62 -15.01 4.59 3.56
CA TYR A 62 -14.83 4.27 2.15
C TYR A 62 -13.53 3.50 1.87
N PHE A 63 -12.53 3.54 2.76
CA PHE A 63 -11.32 2.72 2.64
C PHE A 63 -11.55 1.23 2.92
N ALA A 64 -12.66 0.88 3.57
CA ALA A 64 -13.05 -0.52 3.79
C ALA A 64 -13.60 -1.18 2.51
N ARG A 65 -13.83 -0.43 1.44
CA ARG A 65 -14.37 -0.95 0.18
C ARG A 65 -13.30 -1.72 -0.60
N PRO A 66 -13.54 -3.01 -0.95
CA PRO A 66 -12.55 -3.85 -1.64
C PRO A 66 -12.13 -3.28 -3.00
N GLU A 67 -13.05 -2.68 -3.74
CA GLU A 67 -12.79 -2.09 -5.05
C GLU A 67 -11.79 -0.94 -4.98
N LEU A 68 -11.83 -0.10 -3.92
CA LEU A 68 -10.84 0.94 -3.73
C LEU A 68 -9.44 0.39 -3.55
N THR A 69 -9.31 -0.73 -2.83
CA THR A 69 -8.01 -1.40 -2.64
C THR A 69 -7.43 -1.84 -3.99
N VAL A 70 -8.29 -2.32 -4.92
CA VAL A 70 -7.86 -2.72 -6.26
C VAL A 70 -7.46 -1.50 -7.10
N TYR A 71 -8.27 -0.44 -7.10
CA TYR A 71 -7.94 0.80 -7.83
C TYR A 71 -6.66 1.45 -7.30
N ASN A 72 -6.48 1.56 -5.99
CA ASN A 72 -5.28 2.12 -5.36
C ASN A 72 -4.01 1.29 -5.62
N ALA A 73 -4.15 0.00 -5.91
CA ALA A 73 -3.01 -0.84 -6.25
C ALA A 73 -2.34 -0.43 -7.56
N ILE A 74 -3.10 0.18 -8.50
CA ILE A 74 -2.58 0.61 -9.81
C ILE A 74 -1.54 1.73 -9.63
N PRO A 75 -1.88 2.91 -9.10
CA PRO A 75 -0.91 3.99 -8.91
C PRO A 75 0.19 3.63 -7.89
N THR A 76 -0.10 2.74 -6.93
CA THR A 76 0.95 2.22 -6.02
C THR A 76 2.00 1.42 -6.79
N ALA A 77 1.57 0.54 -7.69
CA ALA A 77 2.48 -0.26 -8.51
C ALA A 77 3.30 0.61 -9.47
N GLU A 78 2.68 1.58 -10.11
CA GLU A 78 3.34 2.50 -11.03
C GLU A 78 4.33 3.42 -10.30
N GLY A 79 3.96 3.95 -9.14
CA GLY A 79 4.87 4.72 -8.30
C GLY A 79 6.08 3.90 -7.82
N CYS A 80 5.86 2.62 -7.50
CA CYS A 80 6.97 1.71 -7.18
C CYS A 80 7.90 1.51 -8.40
N ILE A 81 7.35 1.30 -9.58
CA ILE A 81 8.14 1.19 -10.82
C ILE A 81 8.95 2.46 -11.04
N GLY A 82 8.36 3.64 -10.84
CA GLY A 82 9.07 4.92 -10.91
C GLY A 82 10.28 4.95 -9.97
N ILE A 83 10.11 4.55 -8.70
CA ILE A 83 11.21 4.44 -7.73
C ILE A 83 12.29 3.46 -8.24
N LEU A 84 11.89 2.30 -8.77
CA LEU A 84 12.84 1.33 -9.29
C LEU A 84 13.64 1.90 -10.47
N LEU A 85 13.01 2.60 -11.39
CA LEU A 85 13.67 3.23 -12.53
C LEU A 85 14.63 4.35 -12.09
N GLU A 86 14.27 5.11 -11.05
CA GLU A 86 15.12 6.18 -10.50
C GLU A 86 16.34 5.64 -9.75
N ARG A 87 16.15 4.54 -8.98
CA ARG A 87 17.17 4.04 -8.05
C ARG A 87 18.09 2.98 -8.63
N ARG A 88 17.71 2.32 -9.70
CA ARG A 88 18.53 1.31 -10.36
C ARG A 88 19.46 1.96 -11.38
N SER A 89 20.70 1.47 -11.42
CA SER A 89 21.66 1.81 -12.49
C SER A 89 21.49 0.94 -13.74
N ARG A 90 20.57 -0.02 -13.72
CA ARG A 90 20.27 -0.97 -14.82
C ARG A 90 18.79 -0.96 -15.13
N THR A 91 18.44 -1.31 -16.37
CA THR A 91 17.05 -1.46 -16.82
C THR A 91 16.28 -2.50 -15.99
N LEU A 92 14.97 -2.41 -16.01
CA LEU A 92 14.09 -3.46 -15.48
C LEU A 92 14.08 -4.70 -16.38
N TRP A 93 14.34 -4.55 -17.67
CA TRP A 93 14.44 -5.68 -18.59
C TRP A 93 15.55 -6.64 -18.16
N GLY A 94 15.18 -7.92 -17.97
CA GLY A 94 16.07 -8.96 -17.47
C GLY A 94 16.41 -8.90 -15.98
N ALA A 95 15.93 -7.88 -15.25
CA ALA A 95 16.15 -7.75 -13.80
C ALA A 95 15.52 -8.93 -13.04
N ALA A 96 16.21 -9.45 -12.05
CA ALA A 96 15.67 -10.48 -11.16
C ALA A 96 14.96 -9.80 -9.97
N VAL A 97 13.65 -9.73 -10.05
CA VAL A 97 12.82 -9.02 -9.05
C VAL A 97 12.00 -10.02 -8.22
N LEU A 98 12.11 -9.90 -6.91
CA LEU A 98 11.30 -10.64 -5.95
C LEU A 98 10.19 -9.74 -5.40
N VAL A 99 8.93 -10.15 -5.57
CA VAL A 99 7.77 -9.47 -5.01
C VAL A 99 7.21 -10.30 -3.85
N LEU A 100 7.24 -9.73 -2.64
CA LEU A 100 6.70 -10.37 -1.44
C LEU A 100 5.24 -10.01 -1.27
N GLY A 101 4.38 -11.03 -1.31
CA GLY A 101 2.93 -10.91 -1.27
C GLY A 101 2.31 -10.85 -2.67
N PHE A 102 1.10 -11.45 -2.79
CA PHE A 102 0.30 -11.45 -4.02
C PHE A 102 -1.14 -11.03 -3.72
N GLY A 103 -1.26 -9.96 -2.93
CA GLY A 103 -2.49 -9.19 -2.77
C GLY A 103 -2.66 -8.20 -3.93
N PRO A 104 -3.63 -7.28 -3.86
CA PRO A 104 -3.90 -6.32 -4.94
C PRO A 104 -2.65 -5.58 -5.43
N VAL A 105 -1.85 -5.02 -4.51
CA VAL A 105 -0.62 -4.28 -4.85
C VAL A 105 0.45 -5.21 -5.45
N GLY A 106 0.73 -6.34 -4.79
CA GLY A 106 1.75 -7.28 -5.28
C GLY A 106 1.41 -7.82 -6.67
N ARG A 107 0.13 -8.17 -6.92
CA ARG A 107 -0.34 -8.61 -8.23
C ARG A 107 -0.22 -7.51 -9.29
N ALA A 108 -0.72 -6.31 -9.00
CA ALA A 108 -0.65 -5.18 -9.93
C ALA A 108 0.79 -4.84 -10.33
N LEU A 109 1.72 -4.90 -9.36
CA LEU A 109 3.14 -4.65 -9.57
C LEU A 109 3.81 -5.77 -10.36
N ALA A 110 3.64 -7.03 -9.93
CA ALA A 110 4.32 -8.17 -10.54
C ALA A 110 4.02 -8.31 -12.03
N VAL A 111 2.74 -8.15 -12.43
CA VAL A 111 2.31 -8.20 -13.83
C VAL A 111 2.95 -7.07 -14.64
N ARG A 112 3.00 -5.85 -14.11
CA ARG A 112 3.61 -4.70 -14.80
C ARG A 112 5.13 -4.85 -14.95
N LEU A 113 5.80 -5.34 -13.92
CA LEU A 113 7.24 -5.61 -13.98
C LEU A 113 7.57 -6.70 -15.03
N ALA A 114 6.76 -7.75 -15.08
CA ALA A 114 6.91 -8.78 -16.11
C ALA A 114 6.69 -8.23 -17.52
N ALA A 115 5.68 -7.37 -17.72
CA ALA A 115 5.45 -6.69 -18.99
C ALA A 115 6.60 -5.76 -19.42
N LEU A 116 7.36 -5.22 -18.45
CA LEU A 116 8.59 -4.47 -18.69
C LEU A 116 9.81 -5.38 -18.93
N GLY A 117 9.61 -6.70 -19.00
CA GLY A 117 10.65 -7.68 -19.28
C GLY A 117 11.48 -8.10 -18.06
N ALA A 118 11.06 -7.80 -16.84
CA ALA A 118 11.71 -8.30 -15.63
C ALA A 118 11.40 -9.79 -15.42
N ARG A 119 12.34 -10.53 -14.87
CA ARG A 119 12.14 -11.90 -14.38
C ARG A 119 11.58 -11.82 -12.96
N VAL A 120 10.25 -11.90 -12.86
CA VAL A 120 9.55 -11.70 -11.59
C VAL A 120 9.30 -13.05 -10.90
N THR A 121 9.69 -13.14 -9.64
CA THR A 121 9.30 -14.22 -8.73
C THR A 121 8.43 -13.66 -7.62
N VAL A 122 7.31 -14.30 -7.35
CA VAL A 122 6.40 -13.95 -6.27
C VAL A 122 6.65 -14.87 -5.08
N ALA A 123 6.87 -14.32 -3.89
CA ALA A 123 6.85 -15.11 -2.66
C ALA A 123 5.54 -14.89 -1.91
N ALA A 124 4.75 -15.94 -1.74
CA ALA A 124 3.45 -15.85 -1.08
C ALA A 124 3.19 -17.01 -0.12
N ARG A 125 2.48 -16.70 0.99
CA ARG A 125 2.16 -17.68 2.03
C ARG A 125 1.12 -18.70 1.56
N ARG A 126 0.04 -18.21 0.93
CA ARG A 126 -1.10 -19.06 0.56
C ARG A 126 -0.84 -19.77 -0.79
N PRO A 127 -1.07 -21.12 -0.88
CA PRO A 127 -0.91 -21.85 -2.14
C PRO A 127 -1.72 -21.26 -3.29
N VAL A 128 -2.96 -20.81 -3.03
CA VAL A 128 -3.80 -20.19 -4.06
C VAL A 128 -3.18 -18.93 -4.67
N GLN A 129 -2.47 -18.14 -3.88
CA GLN A 129 -1.79 -16.94 -4.39
C GLN A 129 -0.61 -17.31 -5.31
N ARG A 130 0.10 -18.39 -5.01
CA ARG A 130 1.17 -18.90 -5.86
C ARG A 130 0.62 -19.44 -7.18
N ALA A 131 -0.44 -20.27 -7.10
CA ALA A 131 -1.12 -20.76 -8.30
C ALA A 131 -1.65 -19.61 -9.19
N MET A 132 -2.21 -18.55 -8.61
CA MET A 132 -2.62 -17.36 -9.36
C MET A 132 -1.44 -16.62 -9.99
N ALA A 133 -0.26 -16.62 -9.37
CA ALA A 133 0.93 -16.04 -9.96
C ALA A 133 1.45 -16.90 -11.14
N GLU A 134 1.47 -18.21 -10.98
CA GLU A 134 1.87 -19.18 -12.01
C GLU A 134 0.92 -19.14 -13.22
N GLU A 135 -0.39 -19.00 -13.00
CA GLU A 135 -1.39 -18.82 -14.06
C GLU A 135 -1.12 -17.59 -14.94
N LEU A 136 -0.54 -16.54 -14.34
CA LEU A 136 -0.11 -15.32 -15.04
C LEU A 136 1.31 -15.42 -15.65
N GLY A 137 1.91 -16.62 -15.66
CA GLY A 137 3.25 -16.86 -16.20
C GLY A 137 4.40 -16.36 -15.31
N LEU A 138 4.13 -16.06 -14.04
CA LEU A 138 5.15 -15.64 -13.09
C LEU A 138 5.73 -16.85 -12.34
N LEU A 139 6.98 -16.74 -11.91
CA LEU A 139 7.54 -17.73 -10.96
C LEU A 139 6.96 -17.49 -9.56
N ALA A 140 6.73 -18.57 -8.81
CA ALA A 140 6.23 -18.46 -7.45
C ALA A 140 6.96 -19.38 -6.48
N VAL A 141 7.21 -18.90 -5.26
CA VAL A 141 7.84 -19.67 -4.19
C VAL A 141 7.04 -19.51 -2.88
N PRO A 142 7.07 -20.52 -2.00
CA PRO A 142 6.54 -20.36 -0.66
C PRO A 142 7.30 -19.29 0.12
N LEU A 143 6.59 -18.53 0.95
CA LEU A 143 7.22 -17.51 1.80
C LEU A 143 8.21 -18.13 2.82
N THR A 144 8.03 -19.41 3.16
CA THR A 144 8.94 -20.17 4.02
C THR A 144 10.32 -20.37 3.40
N ASP A 145 10.41 -20.38 2.08
CA ASP A 145 11.64 -20.67 1.32
C ASP A 145 12.38 -19.38 0.92
N LEU A 146 11.90 -18.24 1.44
CA LEU A 146 12.39 -16.91 1.10
C LEU A 146 13.91 -16.77 1.27
N ALA A 147 14.46 -17.23 2.40
CA ALA A 147 15.89 -17.14 2.66
C ALA A 147 16.73 -17.97 1.68
N ALA A 148 16.23 -19.15 1.30
CA ALA A 148 16.92 -20.03 0.33
C ALA A 148 16.89 -19.44 -1.09
N ALA A 149 15.80 -18.79 -1.46
CA ALA A 149 15.62 -18.17 -2.78
C ALA A 149 16.31 -16.81 -2.92
N ALA A 150 16.61 -16.12 -1.82
CA ALA A 150 16.99 -14.70 -1.78
C ALA A 150 18.23 -14.37 -2.63
N ALA A 151 19.20 -15.25 -2.72
CA ALA A 151 20.47 -15.03 -3.43
C ALA A 151 20.32 -14.75 -4.95
N ALA A 152 19.15 -15.06 -5.52
CA ALA A 152 18.90 -14.89 -6.96
C ALA A 152 18.42 -13.48 -7.36
N PHE A 153 18.11 -12.58 -6.40
CA PHE A 153 17.41 -11.34 -6.68
C PHE A 153 18.25 -10.10 -6.38
N ASP A 154 18.31 -9.19 -7.34
CA ASP A 154 18.98 -7.89 -7.19
C ASP A 154 18.01 -6.80 -6.68
N THR A 155 16.73 -7.09 -6.71
CA THR A 155 15.66 -6.16 -6.30
C THR A 155 14.57 -6.92 -5.56
N VAL A 156 14.15 -6.37 -4.42
CA VAL A 156 13.06 -6.93 -3.62
C VAL A 156 12.01 -5.86 -3.38
N VAL A 157 10.74 -6.18 -3.63
CA VAL A 157 9.62 -5.31 -3.27
C VAL A 157 8.72 -6.03 -2.28
N ASN A 158 8.56 -5.44 -1.10
CA ASN A 158 7.68 -5.98 -0.07
C ASN A 158 6.31 -5.31 -0.09
N THR A 159 5.25 -6.12 -0.05
CA THR A 159 3.85 -5.66 0.09
C THR A 159 3.16 -6.25 1.32
N ILE A 160 3.88 -6.99 2.17
CA ILE A 160 3.33 -7.69 3.34
C ILE A 160 3.56 -6.84 4.59
N PRO A 161 2.50 -6.41 5.31
CA PRO A 161 2.61 -5.61 6.54
C PRO A 161 2.94 -6.48 7.77
N ALA A 162 3.96 -7.32 7.65
CA ALA A 162 4.46 -8.18 8.72
C ALA A 162 5.97 -8.41 8.53
N PRO A 163 6.76 -8.67 9.58
CA PRO A 163 8.20 -8.86 9.49
C PRO A 163 8.57 -10.07 8.64
N VAL A 164 8.84 -9.87 7.35
CA VAL A 164 9.21 -10.92 6.38
C VAL A 164 10.65 -10.78 5.90
N LEU A 165 11.16 -9.55 5.75
CA LEU A 165 12.55 -9.27 5.44
C LEU A 165 13.36 -9.12 6.74
N THR A 166 13.53 -10.26 7.42
CA THR A 166 14.33 -10.36 8.65
C THR A 166 15.82 -10.28 8.36
N ALA A 167 16.64 -10.06 9.38
CA ALA A 167 18.11 -10.05 9.25
C ALA A 167 18.65 -11.31 8.54
N GLN A 168 18.04 -12.48 8.77
CA GLN A 168 18.43 -13.73 8.14
C GLN A 168 18.17 -13.71 6.61
N VAL A 169 16.99 -13.25 6.19
CA VAL A 169 16.64 -13.13 4.76
C VAL A 169 17.51 -12.08 4.09
N LEU A 170 17.70 -10.93 4.74
CA LEU A 170 18.54 -9.85 4.23
C LEU A 170 19.99 -10.28 4.04
N ALA A 171 20.54 -11.10 4.95
CA ALA A 171 21.89 -11.61 4.83
C ALA A 171 22.09 -12.56 3.63
N ALA A 172 21.02 -13.20 3.14
CA ALA A 172 21.04 -14.07 1.98
C ALA A 172 20.92 -13.32 0.64
N LEU A 173 20.52 -12.03 0.65
CA LEU A 173 20.46 -11.22 -0.55
C LEU A 173 21.85 -10.82 -1.05
N PRO A 174 22.05 -10.64 -2.37
CA PRO A 174 23.28 -10.07 -2.91
C PRO A 174 23.59 -8.70 -2.32
N LYS A 175 24.86 -8.39 -2.10
CA LYS A 175 25.28 -7.06 -1.62
C LYS A 175 24.75 -5.95 -2.54
N GLY A 176 24.27 -4.86 -1.93
CA GLY A 176 23.73 -3.71 -2.67
C GLY A 176 22.33 -3.95 -3.25
N CYS A 177 21.63 -5.01 -2.84
CA CYS A 177 20.25 -5.25 -3.26
C CYS A 177 19.38 -4.02 -2.97
N LEU A 178 18.53 -3.64 -3.93
CA LEU A 178 17.54 -2.59 -3.76
C LEU A 178 16.26 -3.18 -3.16
N ILE A 179 15.84 -2.64 -2.03
CA ILE A 179 14.65 -3.07 -1.30
C ILE A 179 13.65 -1.92 -1.23
N VAL A 180 12.44 -2.13 -1.71
CA VAL A 180 11.34 -1.16 -1.60
C VAL A 180 10.22 -1.79 -0.80
N ASP A 181 9.91 -1.22 0.36
CA ASP A 181 8.81 -1.67 1.20
C ASP A 181 7.58 -0.79 0.97
N LEU A 182 6.52 -1.37 0.42
CA LEU A 182 5.24 -0.72 0.14
C LEU A 182 4.19 -0.97 1.24
N ALA A 183 4.53 -1.84 2.19
CA ALA A 183 3.58 -2.21 3.23
C ALA A 183 3.29 -1.04 4.17
N SER A 184 2.07 -1.00 4.72
CA SER A 184 1.71 -0.01 5.74
C SER A 184 2.64 -0.10 6.95
N LYS A 185 2.81 1.02 7.65
CA LYS A 185 3.62 1.04 8.89
C LYS A 185 3.20 -0.07 9.86
N PRO A 186 4.16 -0.73 10.51
CA PRO A 186 5.60 -0.46 10.54
C PRO A 186 6.39 -0.96 9.31
N GLY A 187 5.76 -1.61 8.33
CA GLY A 187 6.39 -2.28 7.21
C GLY A 187 6.75 -3.74 7.54
N GLY A 188 7.45 -4.39 6.62
CA GLY A 188 7.88 -5.79 6.78
C GLY A 188 9.39 -5.99 6.68
N THR A 189 10.16 -4.89 6.62
CA THR A 189 11.62 -4.88 6.44
C THR A 189 12.32 -4.46 7.72
N ASP A 190 13.32 -5.23 8.14
CA ASP A 190 14.30 -4.78 9.15
C ASP A 190 15.27 -3.78 8.51
N PHE A 191 14.89 -2.50 8.50
CA PHE A 191 15.70 -1.43 7.92
C PHE A 191 17.05 -1.24 8.58
N ALA A 192 17.18 -1.56 9.89
CA ALA A 192 18.43 -1.48 10.59
C ALA A 192 19.40 -2.57 10.13
N ALA A 193 18.90 -3.81 9.98
CA ALA A 193 19.68 -4.91 9.43
C ALA A 193 20.05 -4.66 7.96
N ALA A 194 19.11 -4.19 7.14
CA ALA A 194 19.36 -3.88 5.73
C ALA A 194 20.52 -2.89 5.58
N ARG A 195 20.54 -1.83 6.37
CA ARG A 195 21.63 -0.83 6.37
C ARG A 195 22.96 -1.44 6.78
N ARG A 196 22.99 -2.25 7.86
CA ARG A 196 24.23 -2.91 8.33
C ARG A 196 24.79 -3.86 7.28
N LEU A 197 23.94 -4.50 6.50
CA LEU A 197 24.32 -5.45 5.45
C LEU A 197 24.66 -4.78 4.11
N GLY A 198 24.56 -3.44 4.03
CA GLY A 198 24.91 -2.68 2.84
C GLY A 198 23.85 -2.70 1.73
N HIS A 199 22.57 -2.93 2.10
CA HIS A 199 21.45 -2.82 1.16
C HIS A 199 20.89 -1.40 1.12
N THR A 200 20.32 -1.01 -0.02
CA THR A 200 19.52 0.19 -0.15
C THR A 200 18.06 -0.15 0.12
N ALA A 201 17.54 0.24 1.26
CA ALA A 201 16.17 -0.05 1.65
C ALA A 201 15.34 1.23 1.85
N LEU A 202 14.17 1.28 1.22
CA LEU A 202 13.25 2.42 1.23
C LEU A 202 11.87 1.98 1.73
N HIS A 203 11.26 2.75 2.64
CA HIS A 203 9.85 2.58 3.00
C HIS A 203 9.03 3.57 2.17
N ALA A 204 8.40 3.11 1.10
CA ALA A 204 7.70 3.94 0.13
C ALA A 204 6.20 3.95 0.45
N LEU A 205 5.77 4.97 1.17
CA LEU A 205 4.38 5.18 1.58
C LEU A 205 3.68 6.21 0.70
N SER A 206 2.35 6.13 0.66
CA SER A 206 1.49 7.12 0.01
C SER A 206 1.78 7.33 -1.49
N LEU A 207 2.28 6.32 -2.18
CA LEU A 207 2.64 6.42 -3.60
C LEU A 207 1.50 6.92 -4.49
N PRO A 208 0.22 6.52 -4.31
CA PRO A 208 -0.88 7.06 -5.12
C PRO A 208 -0.95 8.58 -5.12
N THR A 209 -0.83 9.20 -3.95
CA THR A 209 -0.91 10.66 -3.82
C THR A 209 0.34 11.39 -4.26
N VAL A 210 1.50 10.73 -4.25
CA VAL A 210 2.78 11.31 -4.69
C VAL A 210 2.95 11.23 -6.20
N TRP A 211 2.58 10.10 -6.81
CA TRP A 211 2.86 9.81 -8.21
C TRP A 211 1.69 10.04 -9.15
N ALA A 212 0.46 9.84 -8.68
CA ALA A 212 -0.75 9.97 -9.50
C ALA A 212 -1.94 10.48 -8.65
N PRO A 213 -1.85 11.73 -8.10
CA PRO A 213 -2.87 12.26 -7.18
C PRO A 213 -4.26 12.36 -7.83
N GLU A 214 -4.36 12.70 -9.11
CA GLU A 214 -5.62 12.78 -9.84
C GLU A 214 -6.28 11.40 -9.94
N THR A 215 -5.55 10.39 -10.39
CA THR A 215 -6.05 9.00 -10.47
C THR A 215 -6.45 8.45 -9.11
N ALA A 216 -5.68 8.77 -8.06
CA ALA A 216 -6.03 8.38 -6.70
C ALA A 216 -7.32 9.06 -6.22
N GLY A 217 -7.51 10.34 -6.55
CA GLY A 217 -8.73 11.09 -6.28
C GLY A 217 -9.95 10.54 -7.03
N GLU A 218 -9.79 10.20 -8.31
CA GLU A 218 -10.85 9.57 -9.11
C GLU A 218 -11.25 8.20 -8.59
N ALA A 219 -10.26 7.38 -8.16
CA ALA A 219 -10.52 6.10 -7.54
C ALA A 219 -11.36 6.24 -6.26
N LEU A 220 -11.04 7.24 -5.42
CA LEU A 220 -11.86 7.59 -4.26
C LEU A 220 -13.26 8.01 -4.66
N ALA A 221 -13.39 8.93 -5.62
CA ALA A 221 -14.69 9.44 -6.06
C ALA A 221 -15.63 8.37 -6.60
N ARG A 222 -15.08 7.30 -7.23
CA ARG A 222 -15.85 6.15 -7.71
C ARG A 222 -16.40 5.27 -6.58
N THR A 223 -15.83 5.35 -5.39
CA THR A 223 -16.17 4.48 -4.25
C THR A 223 -16.92 5.20 -3.14
N VAL A 224 -17.03 6.51 -3.21
CA VAL A 224 -17.86 7.37 -2.36
C VAL A 224 -19.25 7.53 -2.94
#